data_52e4bac25c706a84678c8030ad585395
#
_entry.id   52e4bac25c706a84678c8030ad585395
#
_cell.length_a   1.000
_cell.length_b   1.000
_cell.length_c   1.000
_cell.angle_alpha   90.00
_cell.angle_beta   90.00
_cell.angle_gamma   90.00
#
_symmetry.space_group_name_H-M   'P 1'
#
loop_
_entity.id
_entity.type
_entity.pdbx_description
1 polymer ?
#
loop_
_entity_poly.entity_id
_entity_poly.type
_entity_poly.pdbx_seq_one_letter_code
_entity_poly.pdbx_strand_id
1 'polypeptide(L)'
;MACVIDIKTGKAEPWAAIQTAGQSLLNEFDGVIFEPGSHIYTYQGHHWPSITQILKSENFIDTTFYDDWSRDRGSMVHLAVKYDLAGELDEESLDDEIKPYLSAFRKFMAESGFKVDKSEIPGVNTTHRYSGTPDLIGCFPKPTACRRFALELNKEGKYKLIQHTDQNDFNVWLSAVAIHHWKNNNLKGK
;
A
#
# COMPACT_ATOMS: atom_id res chain seq x y z
N MET A 1 18.34 3.15 4.83
CA MET A 1 17.13 3.51 5.59
C MET A 1 15.94 3.08 4.76
N ALA A 2 15.05 2.25 5.31
CA ALA A 2 13.93 1.69 4.57
C ALA A 2 12.90 2.76 4.18
N CYS A 3 12.41 2.67 2.96
CA CYS A 3 11.34 3.49 2.39
C CYS A 3 10.13 2.62 2.08
N VAL A 4 8.93 3.17 2.20
CA VAL A 4 7.68 2.57 1.76
C VAL A 4 7.24 3.24 0.47
N ILE A 5 6.88 2.44 -0.52
CA ILE A 5 6.29 2.91 -1.78
C ILE A 5 4.94 2.24 -1.95
N ASP A 6 3.92 3.07 -2.17
CA ASP A 6 2.56 2.66 -2.45
C ASP A 6 2.28 2.88 -3.95
N ILE A 7 1.92 1.82 -4.68
CA ILE A 7 1.73 1.84 -6.14
C ILE A 7 0.31 2.28 -6.46
N LYS A 8 0.17 3.22 -7.38
CA LYS A 8 -1.12 3.74 -7.86
C LYS A 8 -1.24 3.62 -9.37
N THR A 9 -2.34 3.04 -9.84
CA THR A 9 -2.67 2.93 -11.27
C THR A 9 -3.44 4.16 -11.74
N GLY A 10 -2.80 5.34 -11.60
CA GLY A 10 -3.36 6.64 -11.86
C GLY A 10 -2.83 7.67 -10.88
N LYS A 11 -3.57 8.78 -10.73
CA LYS A 11 -3.18 9.87 -9.82
C LYS A 11 -3.38 9.44 -8.36
N ALA A 12 -2.37 9.68 -7.54
CA ALA A 12 -2.47 9.46 -6.10
C ALA A 12 -3.38 10.51 -5.47
N GLU A 13 -4.38 10.05 -4.73
CA GLU A 13 -5.27 10.91 -3.98
C GLU A 13 -4.59 11.41 -2.67
N PRO A 14 -5.05 12.52 -2.07
CA PRO A 14 -4.43 13.09 -0.87
C PRO A 14 -4.31 12.11 0.30
N TRP A 15 -5.25 11.17 0.43
CA TRP A 15 -5.23 10.16 1.48
C TRP A 15 -4.08 9.13 1.33
N ALA A 16 -3.43 9.04 0.15
CA ALA A 16 -2.27 8.20 -0.04
C ALA A 16 -1.11 8.57 0.91
N ALA A 17 -0.98 9.84 1.28
CA ALA A 17 -0.01 10.29 2.27
C ALA A 17 -0.28 9.70 3.66
N ILE A 18 -1.55 9.64 4.07
CA ILE A 18 -1.99 9.06 5.34
C ILE A 18 -1.82 7.54 5.30
N GLN A 19 -2.16 6.90 4.18
CA GLN A 19 -1.95 5.46 3.96
C GLN A 19 -0.48 5.09 4.13
N THR A 20 0.43 5.79 3.45
CA THR A 20 1.86 5.52 3.55
C THR A 20 2.43 5.83 4.93
N ALA A 21 1.84 6.78 5.69
CA ALA A 21 2.19 6.97 7.09
C ALA A 21 1.88 5.71 7.91
N GLY A 22 0.69 5.15 7.76
CA GLY A 22 0.32 3.88 8.40
C GLY A 22 1.22 2.72 7.99
N GLN A 23 1.48 2.55 6.70
CA GLN A 23 2.36 1.49 6.18
C GLN A 23 3.79 1.59 6.74
N SER A 24 4.33 2.81 6.86
CA SER A 24 5.70 3.02 7.35
C SER A 24 5.88 2.78 8.85
N LEU A 25 4.80 2.66 9.61
CA LEU A 25 4.80 2.35 11.04
C LEU A 25 4.56 0.86 11.34
N LEU A 26 4.35 0.02 10.32
CA LEU A 26 4.29 -1.44 10.53
C LEU A 26 5.65 -1.92 11.06
N ASN A 27 5.63 -2.73 12.10
CA ASN A 27 6.84 -3.09 12.85
C ASN A 27 7.02 -4.60 13.08
N GLU A 28 6.03 -5.41 12.74
CA GLU A 28 6.10 -6.86 12.81
C GLU A 28 5.49 -7.46 11.55
N PHE A 29 6.20 -8.40 10.94
CA PHE A 29 5.81 -9.06 9.70
C PHE A 29 5.75 -10.58 9.85
N ASP A 30 6.52 -11.15 10.77
CA ASP A 30 6.54 -12.58 11.00
C ASP A 30 5.28 -13.03 11.75
N GLY A 31 4.72 -14.16 11.31
CA GLY A 31 3.51 -14.71 11.93
C GLY A 31 2.21 -13.94 11.64
N VAL A 32 2.25 -12.95 10.75
CA VAL A 32 1.04 -12.28 10.25
C VAL A 32 0.40 -13.13 9.17
N ILE A 33 -0.87 -13.49 9.34
CA ILE A 33 -1.66 -14.25 8.38
C ILE A 33 -2.62 -13.30 7.70
N PHE A 34 -2.63 -13.29 6.37
CA PHE A 34 -3.56 -12.52 5.55
C PHE A 34 -4.41 -13.45 4.70
N GLU A 35 -5.72 -13.30 4.77
CA GLU A 35 -6.70 -14.03 3.95
C GLU A 35 -7.23 -13.10 2.85
N PRO A 36 -6.79 -13.26 1.59
CA PRO A 36 -7.15 -12.33 0.52
C PRO A 36 -8.66 -12.27 0.24
N GLY A 37 -9.35 -13.42 0.28
CA GLY A 37 -10.79 -13.50 -0.02
C GLY A 37 -11.68 -12.74 0.95
N SER A 38 -11.34 -12.74 2.23
CA SER A 38 -12.06 -12.04 3.30
C SER A 38 -11.43 -10.71 3.68
N HIS A 39 -10.22 -10.45 3.19
CA HIS A 39 -9.38 -9.31 3.54
C HIS A 39 -9.14 -9.17 5.04
N ILE A 40 -8.93 -10.32 5.70
CA ILE A 40 -8.72 -10.41 7.15
C ILE A 40 -7.23 -10.60 7.45
N TYR A 41 -6.74 -9.82 8.40
CA TYR A 41 -5.41 -9.98 8.97
C TYR A 41 -5.52 -10.57 10.38
N THR A 42 -4.75 -11.63 10.63
CA THR A 42 -4.68 -12.28 11.93
C THR A 42 -3.24 -12.28 12.43
N TYR A 43 -3.04 -11.85 13.65
CA TYR A 43 -1.75 -11.89 14.35
C TYR A 43 -1.94 -12.37 15.77
N GLN A 44 -1.21 -13.40 16.19
CA GLN A 44 -1.32 -14.04 17.51
C GLN A 44 -2.77 -14.43 17.88
N GLY A 45 -3.53 -14.94 16.91
CA GLY A 45 -4.93 -15.36 17.09
C GLY A 45 -5.96 -14.23 17.15
N HIS A 46 -5.56 -12.98 16.96
CA HIS A 46 -6.45 -11.81 16.97
C HIS A 46 -6.60 -11.20 15.58
N HIS A 47 -7.83 -10.78 15.23
CA HIS A 47 -8.09 -10.01 14.01
C HIS A 47 -7.71 -8.55 14.23
N TRP A 48 -6.97 -8.00 13.26
CA TRP A 48 -6.48 -6.63 13.29
C TRP A 48 -7.03 -5.84 12.11
N PRO A 49 -7.62 -4.65 12.34
CA PRO A 49 -8.15 -3.85 11.25
C PRO A 49 -7.03 -3.42 10.30
N SER A 50 -7.29 -3.49 8.99
CA SER A 50 -6.33 -3.02 8.01
C SER A 50 -6.33 -1.50 7.89
N ILE A 51 -5.22 -0.94 7.38
CA ILE A 51 -5.09 0.48 7.06
C ILE A 51 -6.27 0.94 6.20
N THR A 52 -6.60 0.21 5.14
CA THR A 52 -7.71 0.55 4.24
C THR A 52 -9.07 0.50 4.94
N GLN A 53 -9.31 -0.47 5.83
CA GLN A 53 -10.55 -0.54 6.61
C GLN A 53 -10.69 0.67 7.54
N ILE A 54 -9.60 1.07 8.21
CA ILE A 54 -9.60 2.26 9.07
C ILE A 54 -9.86 3.53 8.25
N LEU A 55 -9.14 3.73 7.14
CA LEU A 55 -9.34 4.89 6.27
C LEU A 55 -10.76 4.99 5.71
N LYS A 56 -11.37 3.85 5.36
CA LYS A 56 -12.78 3.81 4.92
C LYS A 56 -13.74 4.13 6.06
N SER A 57 -13.56 3.54 7.24
CA SER A 57 -14.47 3.76 8.39
C SER A 57 -14.41 5.19 8.93
N GLU A 58 -13.29 5.88 8.72
CA GLU A 58 -13.09 7.27 9.12
C GLU A 58 -13.31 8.28 7.96
N ASN A 59 -13.88 7.81 6.84
CA ASN A 59 -14.26 8.61 5.66
C ASN A 59 -13.10 9.35 4.97
N PHE A 60 -11.87 8.83 5.04
CA PHE A 60 -10.75 9.36 4.26
C PHE A 60 -10.79 8.87 2.81
N ILE A 61 -11.37 7.70 2.56
CA ILE A 61 -11.47 7.11 1.23
C ILE A 61 -12.94 7.10 0.81
N ASP A 62 -13.25 7.84 -0.25
CA ASP A 62 -14.51 7.73 -0.97
C ASP A 62 -14.33 6.74 -2.13
N THR A 63 -15.01 5.60 -2.05
CA THR A 63 -14.94 4.56 -3.08
C THR A 63 -16.11 4.61 -4.06
N THR A 64 -17.00 5.59 -3.94
CA THR A 64 -18.21 5.68 -4.79
C THR A 64 -17.90 5.96 -6.26
N PHE A 65 -16.72 6.53 -6.55
CA PHE A 65 -16.28 6.88 -7.90
C PHE A 65 -15.41 5.80 -8.58
N TYR A 66 -15.04 4.73 -7.88
CA TYR A 66 -14.26 3.64 -8.47
C TYR A 66 -15.21 2.63 -9.13
N ASP A 67 -15.12 2.51 -10.43
CA ASP A 67 -15.76 1.41 -11.16
C ASP A 67 -15.03 0.07 -10.95
N ASP A 68 -15.71 -1.02 -11.26
CA ASP A 68 -15.16 -2.37 -11.07
C ASP A 68 -13.87 -2.55 -11.86
N TRP A 69 -13.83 -2.03 -13.08
CA TRP A 69 -12.63 -2.10 -13.92
C TRP A 69 -11.42 -1.39 -13.32
N SER A 70 -11.59 -0.22 -12.72
CA SER A 70 -10.48 0.50 -12.06
C SER A 70 -9.90 -0.29 -10.89
N ARG A 71 -10.75 -1.01 -10.14
CA ARG A 71 -10.32 -1.88 -9.04
C ARG A 71 -9.59 -3.11 -9.54
N ASP A 72 -10.15 -3.78 -10.55
CA ASP A 72 -9.58 -5.00 -11.13
C ASP A 72 -8.23 -4.69 -11.78
N ARG A 73 -8.13 -3.60 -12.56
CA ARG A 73 -6.87 -3.12 -13.12
C ARG A 73 -5.81 -2.87 -12.06
N GLY A 74 -6.18 -2.20 -10.95
CA GLY A 74 -5.27 -2.00 -9.82
C GLY A 74 -4.72 -3.32 -9.31
N SER A 75 -5.59 -4.28 -9.02
CA SER A 75 -5.21 -5.60 -8.54
C SER A 75 -4.32 -6.36 -9.52
N MET A 76 -4.63 -6.30 -10.83
CA MET A 76 -3.83 -6.94 -11.89
C MET A 76 -2.43 -6.32 -11.99
N VAL A 77 -2.30 -5.00 -11.88
CA VAL A 77 -0.99 -4.32 -11.90
C VAL A 77 -0.15 -4.72 -10.70
N HIS A 78 -0.73 -4.75 -9.49
CA HIS A 78 -0.02 -5.20 -8.29
C HIS A 78 0.46 -6.64 -8.42
N LEU A 79 -0.39 -7.53 -8.95
CA LEU A 79 -0.04 -8.92 -9.19
C LEU A 79 1.08 -9.06 -10.23
N ALA A 80 1.01 -8.32 -11.33
CA ALA A 80 2.04 -8.30 -12.37
C ALA A 80 3.38 -7.82 -11.81
N VAL A 81 3.40 -6.75 -11.02
CA VAL A 81 4.60 -6.25 -10.35
C VAL A 81 5.18 -7.29 -9.40
N LYS A 82 4.34 -7.97 -8.63
CA LYS A 82 4.77 -9.04 -7.71
C LYS A 82 5.48 -10.18 -8.44
N TYR A 83 4.87 -10.70 -9.52
CA TYR A 83 5.48 -11.77 -10.33
C TYR A 83 6.73 -11.30 -11.08
N ASP A 84 6.75 -10.06 -11.56
CA ASP A 84 7.93 -9.46 -12.22
C ASP A 84 9.12 -9.38 -11.26
N LEU A 85 8.91 -8.94 -10.03
CA LEU A 85 9.94 -8.90 -8.98
C LEU A 85 10.42 -10.28 -8.57
N ALA A 86 9.56 -11.30 -8.62
CA ALA A 86 9.92 -12.68 -8.34
C ALA A 86 10.64 -13.37 -9.53
N GLY A 87 10.62 -12.77 -10.73
CA GLY A 87 11.10 -13.41 -11.96
C GLY A 87 10.20 -14.55 -12.45
N GLU A 88 8.93 -14.54 -12.04
CA GLU A 88 7.94 -15.60 -12.32
C GLU A 88 6.82 -15.11 -13.25
N LEU A 89 6.94 -13.89 -13.81
CA LEU A 89 5.91 -13.33 -14.68
C LEU A 89 5.88 -14.06 -16.03
N ASP A 90 4.71 -14.56 -16.40
CA ASP A 90 4.42 -15.01 -17.74
C ASP A 90 3.99 -13.82 -18.62
N GLU A 91 4.90 -13.33 -19.45
CA GLU A 91 4.68 -12.17 -20.33
C GLU A 91 3.58 -12.42 -21.38
N GLU A 92 3.36 -13.68 -21.78
CA GLU A 92 2.37 -14.03 -22.80
C GLU A 92 0.96 -13.99 -22.22
N SER A 93 0.81 -14.27 -20.93
CA SER A 93 -0.48 -14.22 -20.23
C SER A 93 -0.90 -12.82 -19.80
N LEU A 94 0.02 -11.83 -19.92
CA LEU A 94 -0.24 -10.48 -19.46
C LEU A 94 -1.19 -9.73 -20.39
N ASP A 95 -2.30 -9.21 -19.84
CA ASP A 95 -3.25 -8.38 -20.56
C ASP A 95 -2.56 -7.13 -21.16
N ASP A 96 -2.90 -6.81 -22.42
CA ASP A 96 -2.32 -5.68 -23.14
C ASP A 96 -2.59 -4.34 -22.44
N GLU A 97 -3.70 -4.21 -21.71
CA GLU A 97 -4.01 -3.02 -20.93
C GLU A 97 -3.12 -2.86 -19.69
N ILE A 98 -2.54 -3.95 -19.18
CA ILE A 98 -1.66 -3.94 -18.01
C ILE A 98 -0.19 -3.71 -18.39
N LYS A 99 0.22 -4.13 -19.58
CA LYS A 99 1.61 -3.99 -20.08
C LYS A 99 2.21 -2.58 -19.92
N PRO A 100 1.49 -1.48 -20.24
CA PRO A 100 2.04 -0.14 -20.05
C PRO A 100 2.36 0.20 -18.60
N TYR A 101 1.54 -0.24 -17.63
CA TYR A 101 1.78 0.00 -16.20
C TYR A 101 3.01 -0.77 -15.73
N LEU A 102 3.18 -2.02 -16.14
CA LEU A 102 4.37 -2.80 -15.82
C LEU A 102 5.62 -2.18 -16.46
N SER A 103 5.53 -1.70 -17.71
CA SER A 103 6.62 -0.98 -18.38
C SER A 103 7.02 0.28 -17.59
N ALA A 104 6.04 1.04 -17.07
CA ALA A 104 6.29 2.20 -16.24
C ALA A 104 6.99 1.81 -14.92
N PHE A 105 6.59 0.70 -14.31
CA PHE A 105 7.23 0.17 -13.11
C PHE A 105 8.68 -0.25 -13.37
N ARG A 106 8.93 -1.03 -14.41
CA ARG A 106 10.29 -1.44 -14.81
C ARG A 106 11.20 -0.24 -15.10
N LYS A 107 10.65 0.78 -15.75
CA LYS A 107 11.34 2.05 -15.99
C LYS A 107 11.71 2.74 -14.68
N PHE A 108 10.77 2.84 -13.72
CA PHE A 108 11.04 3.35 -12.39
C PHE A 108 12.20 2.59 -11.72
N MET A 109 12.15 1.26 -11.72
CA MET A 109 13.20 0.42 -11.13
C MET A 109 14.57 0.69 -11.75
N ALA A 110 14.65 0.75 -13.08
CA ALA A 110 15.89 0.97 -13.81
C ALA A 110 16.46 2.38 -13.57
N GLU A 111 15.62 3.42 -13.56
CA GLU A 111 16.07 4.81 -13.43
C GLU A 111 16.36 5.22 -11.99
N SER A 112 15.57 4.73 -11.03
CA SER A 112 15.73 5.08 -9.61
C SER A 112 16.82 4.28 -8.91
N GLY A 113 17.10 3.08 -9.39
CA GLY A 113 17.95 2.09 -8.73
C GLY A 113 17.40 1.63 -7.38
N PHE A 114 16.08 1.79 -7.14
CA PHE A 114 15.44 1.33 -5.92
C PHE A 114 15.63 -0.17 -5.75
N LYS A 115 16.06 -0.58 -4.56
CA LYS A 115 16.24 -2.00 -4.21
C LYS A 115 15.09 -2.41 -3.31
N VAL A 116 14.27 -3.34 -3.80
CA VAL A 116 13.15 -3.90 -3.06
C VAL A 116 13.70 -4.89 -2.02
N ASP A 117 13.29 -4.73 -0.78
CA ASP A 117 13.57 -5.63 0.34
C ASP A 117 12.36 -6.54 0.62
N LYS A 118 11.15 -5.97 0.57
CA LYS A 118 9.89 -6.69 0.72
C LYS A 118 8.87 -6.15 -0.28
N SER A 119 8.05 -7.06 -0.83
CA SER A 119 6.93 -6.73 -1.72
C SER A 119 5.70 -7.51 -1.30
N GLU A 120 4.57 -6.82 -1.13
CA GLU A 120 3.28 -7.44 -0.79
C GLU A 120 3.35 -8.37 0.44
N ILE A 121 4.13 -7.99 1.45
CA ILE A 121 4.25 -8.75 2.70
C ILE A 121 3.31 -8.14 3.75
N PRO A 122 2.35 -8.92 4.28
CA PRO A 122 1.46 -8.44 5.33
C PRO A 122 2.23 -8.15 6.62
N GLY A 123 1.90 -7.05 7.26
CA GLY A 123 2.51 -6.63 8.52
C GLY A 123 1.49 -6.05 9.48
N VAL A 124 1.90 -5.92 10.73
CA VAL A 124 1.10 -5.28 11.79
C VAL A 124 1.89 -4.21 12.52
N ASN A 125 1.18 -3.26 13.12
CA ASN A 125 1.72 -2.39 14.14
C ASN A 125 1.25 -2.86 15.51
N THR A 126 2.15 -3.46 16.28
CA THR A 126 1.82 -4.08 17.57
C THR A 126 1.46 -3.06 18.66
N THR A 127 1.93 -1.83 18.53
CA THR A 127 1.64 -0.74 19.48
C THR A 127 0.23 -0.19 19.30
N HIS A 128 -0.15 0.06 18.05
CA HIS A 128 -1.43 0.71 17.72
C HIS A 128 -2.49 -0.27 17.22
N ARG A 129 -2.16 -1.57 17.10
CA ARG A 129 -3.06 -2.69 16.77
C ARG A 129 -3.80 -2.51 15.45
N TYR A 130 -3.06 -2.32 14.39
CA TYR A 130 -3.59 -2.33 13.01
C TYR A 130 -2.64 -3.10 12.09
N SER A 131 -3.12 -3.43 10.91
CA SER A 131 -2.44 -4.24 9.92
C SER A 131 -2.43 -3.58 8.54
N GLY A 132 -1.62 -4.10 7.65
CA GLY A 132 -1.59 -3.68 6.25
C GLY A 132 -0.57 -4.46 5.45
N THR A 133 -0.64 -4.32 4.13
CA THR A 133 0.32 -4.88 3.19
C THR A 133 0.90 -3.73 2.38
N PRO A 134 2.13 -3.28 2.67
CA PRO A 134 2.83 -2.33 1.82
C PRO A 134 3.16 -2.96 0.47
N ASP A 135 2.99 -2.21 -0.61
CA ASP A 135 3.31 -2.72 -1.94
C ASP A 135 4.80 -2.98 -2.06
N LEU A 136 5.63 -2.02 -1.68
CA LEU A 136 7.08 -2.15 -1.67
C LEU A 136 7.68 -1.56 -0.40
N ILE A 137 8.64 -2.28 0.17
CA ILE A 137 9.58 -1.77 1.18
C ILE A 137 10.98 -1.97 0.62
N GLY A 138 11.85 -0.95 0.73
CA GLY A 138 13.19 -1.04 0.20
C GLY A 138 14.01 0.22 0.42
N CYS A 139 15.06 0.42 -0.38
CA CYS A 139 15.92 1.59 -0.25
C CYS A 139 16.39 2.13 -1.60
N PHE A 140 16.58 3.43 -1.67
CA PHE A 140 17.26 4.09 -2.78
C PHE A 140 18.78 4.00 -2.61
N PRO A 141 19.57 4.01 -3.71
CA PRO A 141 21.04 3.99 -3.66
C PRO A 141 21.63 5.15 -2.88
N LYS A 142 20.99 6.30 -2.98
CA LYS A 142 21.37 7.50 -2.22
C LYS A 142 20.43 7.67 -1.04
N PRO A 143 20.95 8.02 0.16
CA PRO A 143 20.10 8.31 1.30
C PRO A 143 19.08 9.41 0.96
N THR A 144 17.83 9.19 1.32
CA THR A 144 16.77 10.19 1.21
C THR A 144 16.20 10.48 2.59
N ALA A 145 15.87 11.74 2.84
CA ALA A 145 15.19 12.15 4.07
C ALA A 145 13.72 11.68 4.06
N CYS A 146 13.11 11.61 2.87
CA CYS A 146 11.76 11.09 2.71
C CYS A 146 11.77 9.57 2.70
N ARG A 147 10.81 8.97 3.41
CA ARG A 147 10.66 7.51 3.51
C ARG A 147 9.32 7.01 2.99
N ARG A 148 8.45 7.90 2.57
CA ARG A 148 7.08 7.59 2.14
C ARG A 148 6.85 8.14 0.76
N PHE A 149 6.42 7.28 -0.14
CA PHE A 149 6.22 7.63 -1.54
C PHE A 149 4.93 7.00 -2.08
N ALA A 150 4.27 7.71 -3.00
CA ALA A 150 3.34 7.10 -3.94
C ALA A 150 4.00 7.03 -5.32
N LEU A 151 3.89 5.88 -5.97
CA LEU A 151 4.37 5.65 -7.32
C LEU A 151 3.16 5.58 -8.26
N GLU A 152 2.88 6.66 -8.94
CA GLU A 152 1.85 6.73 -9.97
C GLU A 152 2.37 6.04 -11.24
N LEU A 153 1.62 5.04 -11.71
CA LEU A 153 1.84 4.38 -13.00
C LEU A 153 0.68 4.72 -13.93
N ASN A 154 0.95 4.91 -15.22
CA ASN A 154 -0.11 5.26 -16.16
C ASN A 154 -0.10 4.40 -17.45
N LYS A 155 -1.19 4.49 -18.21
CA LYS A 155 -1.41 3.74 -19.45
C LYS A 155 -0.48 4.16 -20.62
N GLU A 156 0.26 5.24 -20.48
CA GLU A 156 1.28 5.70 -21.44
C GLU A 156 2.68 5.11 -21.12
N GLY A 157 2.79 4.19 -20.19
CA GLY A 157 4.08 3.61 -19.78
C GLY A 157 4.99 4.61 -19.05
N LYS A 158 4.42 5.61 -18.39
CA LYS A 158 5.15 6.61 -17.62
C LYS A 158 4.86 6.47 -16.15
N TYR A 159 5.83 6.85 -15.33
CA TYR A 159 5.66 6.90 -13.89
C TYR A 159 5.90 8.30 -13.33
N LYS A 160 5.39 8.54 -12.13
CA LYS A 160 5.70 9.70 -11.32
C LYS A 160 5.86 9.27 -9.86
N LEU A 161 6.99 9.62 -9.25
CA LEU A 161 7.25 9.36 -7.85
C LEU A 161 6.91 10.59 -7.01
N ILE A 162 5.96 10.44 -6.11
CA ILE A 162 5.49 11.51 -5.21
C ILE A 162 6.05 11.26 -3.82
N GLN A 163 6.71 12.27 -3.24
CA GLN A 163 7.23 12.21 -1.87
C GLN A 163 6.20 12.75 -0.89
N HIS A 164 5.91 12.02 0.17
CA HIS A 164 5.06 12.45 1.27
C HIS A 164 5.94 12.89 2.44
N THR A 165 6.20 14.18 2.53
CA THR A 165 7.15 14.77 3.50
C THR A 165 6.48 15.40 4.72
N ASP A 166 5.16 15.61 4.69
CA ASP A 166 4.44 16.20 5.82
C ASP A 166 4.42 15.22 7.00
N GLN A 167 5.03 15.61 8.10
CA GLN A 167 5.05 14.81 9.32
C GLN A 167 3.69 14.77 10.01
N ASN A 168 2.79 15.71 9.69
CA ASN A 168 1.45 15.70 10.26
C ASN A 168 0.59 14.53 9.75
N ASP A 169 0.94 13.91 8.63
CA ASP A 169 0.28 12.69 8.14
C ASP A 169 0.28 11.57 9.20
N PHE A 170 1.35 11.48 10.01
CA PHE A 170 1.41 10.51 11.11
C PHE A 170 0.40 10.83 12.22
N ASN A 171 0.24 12.11 12.57
CA ASN A 171 -0.72 12.52 13.58
C ASN A 171 -2.16 12.25 13.10
N VAL A 172 -2.45 12.55 11.84
CA VAL A 172 -3.75 12.27 11.24
C VAL A 172 -4.02 10.76 11.24
N TRP A 173 -3.04 9.96 10.81
CA TRP A 173 -3.17 8.50 10.81
C TRP A 173 -3.42 7.93 12.22
N LEU A 174 -2.60 8.30 13.20
CA LEU A 174 -2.74 7.81 14.58
C LEU A 174 -4.06 8.24 15.22
N SER A 175 -4.55 9.44 14.88
CA SER A 175 -5.87 9.90 15.32
C SER A 175 -6.99 9.05 14.71
N ALA A 176 -6.91 8.71 13.43
CA ALA A 176 -7.86 7.83 12.77
C ALA A 176 -7.89 6.43 13.42
N VAL A 177 -6.73 5.85 13.71
CA VAL A 177 -6.61 4.57 14.42
C VAL A 177 -7.26 4.64 15.80
N ALA A 178 -6.97 5.69 16.57
CA ALA A 178 -7.52 5.87 17.92
C ALA A 178 -9.04 6.00 17.88
N ILE A 179 -9.59 6.79 16.96
CA ILE A 179 -11.05 6.98 16.78
C ILE A 179 -11.69 5.65 16.36
N HIS A 180 -11.08 4.92 15.42
CA HIS A 180 -11.57 3.62 14.97
C HIS A 180 -11.69 2.61 16.13
N HIS A 181 -10.65 2.47 16.93
CA HIS A 181 -10.68 1.58 18.10
C HIS A 181 -11.69 2.04 19.16
N TRP A 182 -11.75 3.34 19.42
CA TRP A 182 -12.74 3.87 20.36
C TRP A 182 -14.17 3.58 19.93
N LYS A 183 -14.51 3.80 18.65
CA LYS A 183 -15.83 3.49 18.09
C LYS A 183 -16.16 2.00 18.23
N ASN A 184 -15.21 1.13 17.88
CA ASN A 184 -15.42 -0.32 17.96
C ASN A 184 -15.66 -0.80 19.40
N ASN A 185 -14.98 -0.21 20.38
CA ASN A 185 -15.11 -0.59 21.78
C ASN A 185 -16.35 -0.01 22.46
N ASN A 186 -16.88 1.14 21.98
CA ASN A 186 -17.90 1.88 22.69
C ASN A 186 -19.24 1.99 21.94
N LEU A 187 -19.26 1.83 20.61
CA LEU A 187 -20.45 2.01 19.80
C LEU A 187 -20.99 0.73 19.13
N LYS A 188 -20.14 -0.29 18.93
CA LYS A 188 -20.58 -1.60 18.43
C LYS A 188 -21.13 -2.43 19.59
N GLY A 189 -22.43 -2.44 19.76
CA GLY A 189 -23.12 -3.22 20.81
C GLY A 189 -24.33 -2.53 21.45
N LYS A 190 -24.78 -1.43 20.85
CA LYS A 190 -26.05 -0.79 21.21
C LYS A 190 -27.05 -0.94 20.10
#